data_439fe540def1a2c82ebb4a644fb5ef5c
#
_entry.id   439fe540def1a2c82ebb4a644fb5ef5c
#
_cell.length_a   1.000
_cell.length_b   1.000
_cell.length_c   1.000
_cell.angle_alpha   90.00
_cell.angle_beta   90.00
_cell.angle_gamma   90.00
#
_symmetry.space_group_name_H-M   'P 1'
#
loop_
_entity.id
_entity.type
_entity.pdbx_description
1 polymer ?
#
loop_
_entity_poly.entity_id
_entity_poly.type
_entity_poly.pdbx_seq_one_letter_code
_entity_poly.pdbx_strand_id
1 'polypeptide(L)'
;MTDTELHVPQPNWIQRCLLLSSINIIGRFRHRNGSVLMLTKDLCVKYGTRLDLVEAQTMIYIGKHTSVPVPKVHLAFTHKGRTYILMERIHGQPIGKGWPQRPDASKSKLLESLKGIILEMRKLGAESPAISSVTGGSLYDPRMPTATGRFGPFKNTQEFHEYLRNGIEAHNNHNDDVNKLVSMQTQEWDGPTFTHGDLSSLNVLVRGNDIVGIIDWETAGWFPSYWEYTTASQVNPQNSFWKDEVDKFLEAMPEALVMEQLRQQYFGDF
;
A
#
# COMPACT_ATOMS: atom_id res chain seq x y z
N MET A 1 -3.43 20.38 3.28
CA MET A 1 -4.74 19.66 3.41
C MET A 1 -5.42 20.11 4.69
N THR A 2 -6.71 20.47 4.63
CA THR A 2 -7.45 20.82 5.86
C THR A 2 -7.86 19.53 6.58
N ASP A 3 -7.79 19.51 7.91
CA ASP A 3 -8.21 18.36 8.78
C ASP A 3 -9.61 17.80 8.45
N THR A 4 -10.44 18.61 7.80
CA THR A 4 -11.81 18.27 7.41
C THR A 4 -11.88 17.27 6.24
N GLU A 5 -10.85 17.16 5.40
CA GLU A 5 -10.85 16.31 4.20
C GLU A 5 -10.59 14.84 4.52
N LEU A 6 -9.84 14.57 5.59
CA LEU A 6 -9.47 13.21 6.03
C LEU A 6 -10.28 12.73 7.23
N HIS A 7 -11.42 13.40 7.49
CA HIS A 7 -12.26 13.03 8.63
C HIS A 7 -12.84 11.62 8.46
N VAL A 8 -12.43 10.71 9.35
CA VAL A 8 -12.97 9.36 9.41
C VAL A 8 -14.29 9.38 10.18
N PRO A 9 -15.38 8.85 9.61
CA PRO A 9 -16.64 8.75 10.34
C PRO A 9 -16.49 7.96 11.64
N GLN A 10 -16.75 8.62 12.77
CA GLN A 10 -16.66 8.02 14.09
C GLN A 10 -18.00 7.42 14.52
N PRO A 11 -18.02 6.20 15.09
CA PRO A 11 -19.26 5.64 15.59
C PRO A 11 -19.72 6.34 16.85
N ASN A 12 -21.04 6.49 17.02
CA ASN A 12 -21.61 6.73 18.34
C ASN A 12 -21.47 5.47 19.21
N TRP A 13 -21.79 5.58 20.52
CA TRP A 13 -21.59 4.47 21.45
C TRP A 13 -22.42 3.22 21.09
N ILE A 14 -23.63 3.39 20.55
CA ILE A 14 -24.52 2.28 20.13
C ILE A 14 -23.89 1.54 18.94
N GLN A 15 -23.47 2.26 17.92
CA GLN A 15 -22.82 1.70 16.73
C GLN A 15 -21.55 0.93 17.10
N ARG A 16 -20.76 1.47 18.03
CA ARG A 16 -19.56 0.80 18.56
C ARG A 16 -19.91 -0.51 19.27
N CYS A 17 -20.90 -0.49 20.17
CA CYS A 17 -21.34 -1.69 20.88
C CYS A 17 -21.88 -2.74 19.91
N LEU A 18 -22.71 -2.34 18.95
CA LEU A 18 -23.26 -3.24 17.93
C LEU A 18 -22.16 -3.88 17.10
N LEU A 19 -21.18 -3.11 16.63
CA LEU A 19 -20.07 -3.65 15.83
C LEU A 19 -19.22 -4.62 16.63
N LEU A 20 -18.83 -4.29 17.86
CA LEU A 20 -18.03 -5.16 18.73
C LEU A 20 -18.78 -6.46 19.08
N SER A 21 -20.08 -6.37 19.36
CA SER A 21 -20.91 -7.56 19.60
C SER A 21 -21.04 -8.41 18.35
N SER A 22 -21.24 -7.79 17.18
CA SER A 22 -21.30 -8.49 15.90
C SER A 22 -20.01 -9.24 15.60
N ILE A 23 -18.84 -8.61 15.84
CA ILE A 23 -17.53 -9.27 15.67
C ILE A 23 -17.41 -10.49 16.57
N ASN A 24 -17.82 -10.38 17.84
CA ASN A 24 -17.74 -11.47 18.81
C ASN A 24 -18.67 -12.66 18.45
N ILE A 25 -19.87 -12.36 17.95
CA ILE A 25 -20.86 -13.39 17.61
C ILE A 25 -20.53 -13.98 16.23
N ILE A 26 -20.43 -13.13 15.21
CA ILE A 26 -20.26 -13.55 13.81
C ILE A 26 -18.87 -14.15 13.58
N GLY A 27 -17.85 -13.63 14.26
CA GLY A 27 -16.46 -14.09 14.12
C GLY A 27 -16.26 -15.55 14.52
N ARG A 28 -17.24 -16.18 15.23
CA ARG A 28 -17.23 -17.61 15.57
C ARG A 28 -17.71 -18.50 14.41
N PHE A 29 -18.48 -17.94 13.47
CA PHE A 29 -19.20 -18.69 12.44
C PHE A 29 -18.82 -18.29 11.00
N ARG A 30 -18.19 -17.12 10.82
CA ARG A 30 -17.82 -16.58 9.50
C ARG A 30 -16.33 -16.73 9.22
N HIS A 31 -16.05 -16.93 7.94
CA HIS A 31 -14.67 -16.96 7.46
C HIS A 31 -13.97 -15.63 7.71
N ARG A 32 -12.76 -15.72 8.23
CA ARG A 32 -11.83 -14.60 8.44
C ARG A 32 -10.68 -14.77 7.47
N ASN A 33 -10.36 -13.71 6.73
CA ASN A 33 -9.18 -13.66 5.87
C ASN A 33 -8.17 -12.68 6.50
N GLY A 34 -7.15 -13.20 7.16
CA GLY A 34 -6.18 -12.39 7.91
C GLY A 34 -6.87 -11.52 8.96
N SER A 35 -6.74 -10.20 8.84
CA SER A 35 -7.34 -9.19 9.72
C SER A 35 -8.80 -8.83 9.35
N VAL A 36 -9.34 -9.35 8.23
CA VAL A 36 -10.66 -8.99 7.70
C VAL A 36 -11.71 -10.06 8.02
N LEU A 37 -12.80 -9.65 8.65
CA LEU A 37 -13.98 -10.47 8.93
C LEU A 37 -15.15 -10.01 8.06
N MET A 38 -15.76 -10.94 7.33
CA MET A 38 -16.95 -10.69 6.52
C MET A 38 -18.21 -10.67 7.42
N LEU A 39 -18.78 -9.48 7.67
CA LEU A 39 -19.96 -9.33 8.53
C LEU A 39 -21.26 -9.67 7.80
N THR A 40 -21.43 -9.13 6.60
CA THR A 40 -22.61 -9.39 5.77
C THR A 40 -22.15 -9.72 4.33
N LYS A 41 -23.10 -9.79 3.41
CA LYS A 41 -22.78 -9.91 1.99
C LYS A 41 -22.03 -8.68 1.47
N ASP A 42 -22.35 -7.48 1.97
CA ASP A 42 -21.85 -6.19 1.45
C ASP A 42 -20.90 -5.45 2.42
N LEU A 43 -20.71 -5.95 3.65
CA LEU A 43 -19.89 -5.31 4.68
C LEU A 43 -18.83 -6.25 5.23
N CYS A 44 -17.65 -5.70 5.44
CA CYS A 44 -16.56 -6.35 6.17
C CYS A 44 -15.95 -5.39 7.19
N VAL A 45 -15.25 -5.95 8.16
CA VAL A 45 -14.48 -5.20 9.15
C VAL A 45 -13.03 -5.69 9.16
N LYS A 46 -12.07 -4.78 8.93
CA LYS A 46 -10.65 -5.01 9.19
C LYS A 46 -10.36 -4.54 10.60
N TYR A 47 -9.72 -5.38 11.42
CA TYR A 47 -9.40 -5.00 12.80
C TYR A 47 -8.15 -5.70 13.33
N GLY A 48 -7.39 -4.98 14.17
CA GLY A 48 -6.17 -5.49 14.74
C GLY A 48 -5.43 -4.47 15.60
N THR A 49 -4.36 -4.92 16.27
CA THR A 49 -3.49 -4.09 17.10
C THR A 49 -2.41 -3.36 16.29
N ARG A 50 -2.08 -3.87 15.10
CA ARG A 50 -1.11 -3.27 14.18
C ARG A 50 -1.77 -2.37 13.14
N LEU A 51 -3.09 -2.42 13.04
CA LEU A 51 -3.88 -1.60 12.11
C LEU A 51 -3.92 -0.15 12.59
N ASP A 52 -3.87 0.78 11.65
CA ASP A 52 -3.96 2.22 11.91
C ASP A 52 -5.18 2.86 11.22
N LEU A 53 -5.65 3.97 11.77
CA LEU A 53 -6.70 4.79 11.14
C LEU A 53 -6.23 5.42 9.82
N VAL A 54 -4.92 5.56 9.61
CA VAL A 54 -4.33 6.10 8.37
C VAL A 54 -4.78 5.29 7.15
N GLU A 55 -4.96 3.97 7.25
CA GLU A 55 -5.50 3.17 6.14
C GLU A 55 -6.93 3.61 5.77
N ALA A 56 -7.79 3.86 6.76
CA ALA A 56 -9.13 4.38 6.49
C ALA A 56 -9.10 5.79 5.90
N GLN A 57 -8.20 6.64 6.39
CA GLN A 57 -8.00 8.00 5.85
C GLN A 57 -7.49 7.97 4.41
N THR A 58 -6.59 7.04 4.10
CA THR A 58 -6.09 6.80 2.74
C THR A 58 -7.21 6.40 1.78
N MET A 59 -8.04 5.42 2.16
CA MET A 59 -9.19 5.02 1.33
C MET A 59 -10.18 6.17 1.12
N ILE A 60 -10.44 6.99 2.14
CA ILE A 60 -11.30 8.17 2.04
C ILE A 60 -10.67 9.20 1.09
N TYR A 61 -9.37 9.44 1.22
CA TYR A 61 -8.64 10.39 0.37
C TYR A 61 -8.72 9.98 -1.11
N ILE A 62 -8.35 8.75 -1.41
CA ILE A 62 -8.37 8.22 -2.78
C ILE A 62 -9.80 8.24 -3.35
N GLY A 63 -10.79 7.79 -2.59
CA GLY A 63 -12.18 7.78 -3.04
C GLY A 63 -12.80 9.17 -3.24
N LYS A 64 -12.22 10.23 -2.66
CA LYS A 64 -12.65 11.63 -2.87
C LYS A 64 -11.98 12.30 -4.06
N HIS A 65 -10.71 11.97 -4.33
CA HIS A 65 -9.88 12.71 -5.28
C HIS A 65 -9.64 11.97 -6.59
N THR A 66 -10.10 10.71 -6.66
CA THR A 66 -9.90 9.86 -7.84
C THR A 66 -11.15 9.03 -8.14
N SER A 67 -11.17 8.41 -9.33
CA SER A 67 -12.14 7.38 -9.70
C SER A 67 -11.66 5.96 -9.35
N VAL A 68 -10.53 5.82 -8.69
CA VAL A 68 -9.96 4.52 -8.30
C VAL A 68 -10.95 3.77 -7.41
N PRO A 69 -11.30 2.52 -7.76
CA PRO A 69 -12.24 1.74 -6.97
C PRO A 69 -11.61 1.29 -5.65
N VAL A 70 -11.98 1.95 -4.57
CA VAL A 70 -11.55 1.63 -3.19
C VAL A 70 -12.74 1.24 -2.32
N PRO A 71 -12.56 0.41 -1.28
CA PRO A 71 -13.64 0.12 -0.34
C PRO A 71 -14.17 1.40 0.31
N LYS A 72 -15.47 1.62 0.27
CA LYS A 72 -16.09 2.74 0.98
C LYS A 72 -15.99 2.52 2.49
N VAL A 73 -15.33 3.43 3.18
CA VAL A 73 -15.25 3.41 4.66
C VAL A 73 -16.57 3.94 5.24
N HIS A 74 -17.22 3.14 6.08
CA HIS A 74 -18.44 3.52 6.77
C HIS A 74 -18.17 4.13 8.12
N LEU A 75 -17.23 3.56 8.89
CA LEU A 75 -16.72 4.11 10.14
C LEU A 75 -15.37 3.47 10.48
N ALA A 76 -14.53 4.19 11.23
CA ALA A 76 -13.35 3.60 11.83
C ALA A 76 -13.05 4.25 13.19
N PHE A 77 -12.48 3.48 14.12
CA PHE A 77 -12.15 3.93 15.46
C PHE A 77 -11.12 3.02 16.12
N THR A 78 -10.48 3.54 17.16
CA THR A 78 -9.63 2.74 18.05
C THR A 78 -10.33 2.48 19.37
N HIS A 79 -10.28 1.25 19.84
CA HIS A 79 -10.83 0.83 21.14
C HIS A 79 -9.93 -0.21 21.80
N LYS A 80 -9.51 0.04 23.05
CA LYS A 80 -8.63 -0.84 23.83
C LYS A 80 -7.38 -1.29 23.06
N GLY A 81 -6.69 -0.33 22.40
CA GLY A 81 -5.47 -0.60 21.63
C GLY A 81 -5.66 -1.38 20.32
N ARG A 82 -6.90 -1.53 19.84
CA ARG A 82 -7.21 -2.12 18.55
C ARG A 82 -7.92 -1.11 17.66
N THR A 83 -7.55 -1.05 16.41
CA THR A 83 -8.25 -0.27 15.39
C THR A 83 -9.25 -1.15 14.66
N TYR A 84 -10.38 -0.56 14.30
CA TYR A 84 -11.50 -1.18 13.60
C TYR A 84 -11.90 -0.31 12.44
N ILE A 85 -11.97 -0.88 11.23
CA ILE A 85 -12.42 -0.21 10.01
C ILE A 85 -13.58 -1.02 9.45
N LEU A 86 -14.80 -0.50 9.57
CA LEU A 86 -15.99 -1.04 8.90
C LEU A 86 -16.09 -0.45 7.51
N MET A 87 -16.06 -1.28 6.50
CA MET A 87 -16.02 -0.86 5.11
C MET A 87 -16.84 -1.77 4.20
N GLU A 88 -17.07 -1.30 2.99
CA GLU A 88 -17.66 -2.06 1.92
C GLU A 88 -16.87 -3.35 1.65
N ARG A 89 -17.60 -4.44 1.45
CA ARG A 89 -17.03 -5.67 0.93
C ARG A 89 -17.09 -5.65 -0.59
N ILE A 90 -15.96 -5.53 -1.25
CA ILE A 90 -15.89 -5.59 -2.70
C ILE A 90 -16.09 -7.02 -3.18
N HIS A 91 -17.05 -7.21 -4.08
CA HIS A 91 -17.33 -8.49 -4.72
C HIS A 91 -16.45 -8.68 -5.95
N GLY A 92 -15.25 -9.18 -5.76
CA GLY A 92 -14.27 -9.49 -6.78
C GLY A 92 -13.42 -10.69 -6.40
N GLN A 93 -12.56 -11.11 -7.30
CA GLN A 93 -11.52 -12.10 -7.04
C GLN A 93 -10.15 -11.44 -7.27
N PRO A 94 -9.11 -11.81 -6.51
CA PRO A 94 -7.76 -11.36 -6.80
C PRO A 94 -7.40 -11.59 -8.27
N ILE A 95 -6.79 -10.59 -8.92
CA ILE A 95 -6.43 -10.66 -10.34
C ILE A 95 -5.51 -11.85 -10.63
N GLY A 96 -4.67 -12.23 -9.66
CA GLY A 96 -3.78 -13.39 -9.76
C GLY A 96 -4.50 -14.74 -9.85
N LYS A 97 -5.76 -14.81 -9.40
CA LYS A 97 -6.51 -16.08 -9.44
C LYS A 97 -6.79 -16.50 -10.87
N GLY A 98 -6.18 -17.62 -11.28
CA GLY A 98 -6.32 -18.15 -12.64
C GLY A 98 -5.63 -17.32 -13.72
N TRP A 99 -4.70 -16.44 -13.34
CA TRP A 99 -4.00 -15.55 -14.27
C TRP A 99 -3.29 -16.30 -15.42
N PRO A 100 -2.52 -17.39 -15.19
CA PRO A 100 -1.86 -18.10 -16.29
C PRO A 100 -2.82 -18.61 -17.37
N GLN A 101 -4.04 -19.01 -16.98
CA GLN A 101 -5.06 -19.55 -17.89
C GLN A 101 -5.97 -18.48 -18.51
N ARG A 102 -5.80 -17.20 -18.09
CA ARG A 102 -6.63 -16.11 -18.59
C ARG A 102 -6.26 -15.79 -20.05
N PRO A 103 -7.23 -15.54 -20.96
CA PRO A 103 -6.95 -15.14 -22.34
C PRO A 103 -6.13 -13.84 -22.40
N ASP A 104 -5.18 -13.73 -23.34
CA ASP A 104 -4.28 -12.59 -23.45
C ASP A 104 -5.01 -11.26 -23.66
N ALA A 105 -6.09 -11.24 -24.46
CA ALA A 105 -6.93 -10.04 -24.61
C ALA A 105 -7.54 -9.57 -23.28
N SER A 106 -7.90 -10.51 -22.39
CA SER A 106 -8.40 -10.20 -21.05
C SER A 106 -7.29 -9.68 -20.14
N LYS A 107 -6.08 -10.30 -20.19
CA LYS A 107 -4.91 -9.82 -19.46
C LYS A 107 -4.56 -8.38 -19.87
N SER A 108 -4.45 -8.14 -21.19
CA SER A 108 -4.11 -6.81 -21.72
C SER A 108 -5.11 -5.74 -21.28
N LYS A 109 -6.42 -6.01 -21.33
CA LYS A 109 -7.46 -5.07 -20.86
C LYS A 109 -7.30 -4.75 -19.39
N LEU A 110 -7.05 -5.75 -18.54
CA LEU A 110 -6.90 -5.56 -17.09
C LEU A 110 -5.63 -4.78 -16.76
N LEU A 111 -4.51 -5.08 -17.40
CA LEU A 111 -3.24 -4.36 -17.18
C LEU A 111 -3.32 -2.92 -17.65
N GLU A 112 -3.97 -2.65 -18.79
CA GLU A 112 -4.21 -1.29 -19.26
C GLU A 112 -5.12 -0.51 -18.30
N SER A 113 -6.16 -1.14 -17.77
CA SER A 113 -7.02 -0.55 -16.73
C SER A 113 -6.23 -0.25 -15.44
N LEU A 114 -5.35 -1.17 -15.02
CA LEU A 114 -4.50 -0.98 -13.85
C LEU A 114 -3.51 0.18 -14.06
N LYS A 115 -2.90 0.25 -15.25
CA LYS A 115 -2.06 1.38 -15.65
C LYS A 115 -2.80 2.71 -15.57
N GLY A 116 -4.04 2.76 -16.05
CA GLY A 116 -4.91 3.94 -15.94
C GLY A 116 -5.13 4.37 -14.49
N ILE A 117 -5.40 3.43 -13.59
CA ILE A 117 -5.56 3.66 -12.14
C ILE A 117 -4.29 4.27 -11.55
N ILE A 118 -3.12 3.72 -11.87
CA ILE A 118 -1.83 4.21 -11.35
C ILE A 118 -1.54 5.62 -11.86
N LEU A 119 -1.77 5.86 -13.15
CA LEU A 119 -1.59 7.21 -13.74
C LEU A 119 -2.54 8.23 -13.09
N GLU A 120 -3.74 7.82 -12.71
CA GLU A 120 -4.68 8.69 -11.98
C GLU A 120 -4.16 9.00 -10.58
N MET A 121 -3.70 8.00 -9.83
CA MET A 121 -3.08 8.21 -8.51
C MET A 121 -1.85 9.13 -8.58
N ARG A 122 -1.01 9.00 -9.60
CA ARG A 122 0.18 9.84 -9.80
C ARG A 122 -0.15 11.30 -10.16
N LYS A 123 -1.37 11.60 -10.60
CA LYS A 123 -1.83 12.99 -10.80
C LYS A 123 -2.16 13.70 -9.50
N LEU A 124 -2.29 12.96 -8.40
CA LEU A 124 -2.41 13.57 -7.08
C LEU A 124 -1.11 14.31 -6.79
N GLY A 125 -1.20 15.60 -6.53
CA GLY A 125 -0.05 16.45 -6.23
C GLY A 125 0.33 16.32 -4.75
N ALA A 126 1.61 16.06 -4.47
CA ALA A 126 2.13 16.19 -3.12
C ALA A 126 2.22 17.68 -2.74
N GLU A 127 1.72 18.05 -1.56
CA GLU A 127 1.78 19.44 -1.08
C GLU A 127 3.18 19.85 -0.59
N SER A 128 4.06 18.88 -0.38
CA SER A 128 5.42 19.08 0.10
C SER A 128 6.36 17.98 -0.43
N PRO A 129 7.68 18.18 -0.37
CA PRO A 129 8.66 17.15 -0.74
C PRO A 129 8.75 16.01 0.28
N ALA A 130 7.92 16.00 1.32
CA ALA A 130 7.98 15.04 2.41
C ALA A 130 7.56 13.63 1.97
N ILE A 131 8.30 12.63 2.44
CA ILE A 131 7.94 11.23 2.37
C ILE A 131 7.10 10.91 3.61
N SER A 132 5.80 10.68 3.43
CA SER A 132 4.85 10.61 4.54
C SER A 132 3.55 9.92 4.16
N SER A 133 2.74 9.57 5.16
CA SER A 133 1.36 9.15 4.93
C SER A 133 0.48 10.29 4.41
N VAL A 134 -0.76 9.99 4.03
CA VAL A 134 -1.75 11.01 3.59
C VAL A 134 -2.04 12.07 4.65
N THR A 135 -1.75 11.78 5.91
CA THR A 135 -1.91 12.71 7.04
C THR A 135 -0.66 13.53 7.34
N GLY A 136 0.41 13.36 6.57
CA GLY A 136 1.72 13.95 6.86
C GLY A 136 2.47 13.25 8.00
N GLY A 137 1.94 12.14 8.53
CA GLY A 137 2.51 11.37 9.63
C GLY A 137 3.38 10.20 9.15
N SER A 138 3.66 9.28 10.10
CA SER A 138 4.46 8.08 9.83
C SER A 138 3.81 7.16 8.80
N LEU A 139 4.66 6.47 8.05
CA LEU A 139 4.32 5.41 7.12
C LEU A 139 4.31 4.05 7.84
N TYR A 140 3.72 3.06 7.21
CA TYR A 140 3.77 1.68 7.65
C TYR A 140 4.17 0.78 6.49
N ASP A 141 5.13 -0.09 6.71
CA ASP A 141 5.46 -1.19 5.81
C ASP A 141 6.04 -2.34 6.64
N PRO A 142 5.41 -3.52 6.65
CA PRO A 142 5.87 -4.66 7.43
C PRO A 142 7.24 -5.20 6.94
N ARG A 143 7.69 -4.79 5.75
CA ARG A 143 9.00 -5.13 5.19
C ARG A 143 10.13 -4.24 5.73
N MET A 144 9.82 -3.20 6.50
CA MET A 144 10.83 -2.33 7.09
C MET A 144 11.41 -2.92 8.37
N PRO A 145 12.73 -2.74 8.65
CA PRO A 145 13.43 -3.35 9.78
C PRO A 145 13.11 -2.64 11.10
N THR A 146 11.85 -2.45 11.37
CA THR A 146 11.41 -1.83 12.62
C THR A 146 10.50 -2.78 13.40
N ALA A 147 10.53 -2.71 14.72
CA ALA A 147 9.71 -3.55 15.58
C ALA A 147 8.20 -3.38 15.31
N THR A 148 7.80 -2.24 14.77
CA THR A 148 6.39 -1.90 14.52
C THR A 148 6.03 -1.84 13.03
N GLY A 149 7.00 -1.93 12.11
CA GLY A 149 6.81 -1.63 10.70
C GLY A 149 6.58 -0.15 10.40
N ARG A 150 6.69 0.76 11.40
CA ARG A 150 6.47 2.21 11.23
C ARG A 150 7.77 2.96 11.12
N PHE A 151 7.78 3.97 10.24
CA PHE A 151 8.94 4.80 9.94
C PHE A 151 8.52 6.19 9.45
N GLY A 152 9.45 7.15 9.40
CA GLY A 152 9.19 8.52 9.00
C GLY A 152 8.25 9.29 9.95
N PRO A 153 7.66 10.42 9.53
CA PRO A 153 7.84 11.03 8.20
C PRO A 153 9.25 11.58 7.98
N PHE A 154 9.64 11.77 6.70
CA PHE A 154 10.92 12.37 6.31
C PHE A 154 10.67 13.67 5.55
N LYS A 155 11.59 14.63 5.67
CA LYS A 155 11.46 15.94 5.03
C LYS A 155 11.51 15.87 3.50
N ASN A 156 12.26 14.90 2.99
CA ASN A 156 12.47 14.69 1.56
C ASN A 156 12.99 13.26 1.27
N THR A 157 13.20 12.95 0.00
CA THR A 157 13.73 11.68 -0.48
C THR A 157 15.13 11.38 0.06
N GLN A 158 16.00 12.38 0.24
CA GLN A 158 17.35 12.15 0.75
C GLN A 158 17.34 11.67 2.20
N GLU A 159 16.56 12.30 3.07
CA GLU A 159 16.42 11.87 4.47
C GLU A 159 15.83 10.44 4.55
N PHE A 160 14.90 10.11 3.64
CA PHE A 160 14.39 8.74 3.51
C PHE A 160 15.47 7.74 3.09
N HIS A 161 16.29 8.09 2.10
CA HIS A 161 17.40 7.25 1.66
C HIS A 161 18.46 7.06 2.75
N GLU A 162 18.79 8.11 3.49
CA GLU A 162 19.69 8.03 4.65
C GLU A 162 19.16 7.07 5.71
N TYR A 163 17.87 7.14 5.99
CA TYR A 163 17.21 6.18 6.88
C TYR A 163 17.32 4.75 6.35
N LEU A 164 17.04 4.51 5.08
CA LEU A 164 17.08 3.18 4.46
C LEU A 164 18.48 2.52 4.51
N ARG A 165 19.54 3.30 4.54
CA ARG A 165 20.93 2.84 4.66
C ARG A 165 21.54 3.03 6.06
N ASN A 166 20.70 3.25 7.08
CA ASN A 166 21.14 3.46 8.48
C ASN A 166 22.18 4.58 8.64
N GLY A 167 22.09 5.66 7.85
CA GLY A 167 23.01 6.80 7.87
C GLY A 167 24.41 6.49 7.32
N ILE A 168 24.65 5.35 6.69
CA ILE A 168 25.94 5.01 6.10
C ILE A 168 26.24 5.90 4.90
N GLU A 169 27.43 6.51 4.90
CA GLU A 169 27.95 7.32 3.80
C GLU A 169 29.00 6.54 3.00
N ALA A 170 29.31 7.00 1.78
CA ALA A 170 30.33 6.37 0.96
C ALA A 170 31.71 6.51 1.62
N HIS A 171 32.48 5.43 1.67
CA HIS A 171 33.80 5.41 2.26
C HIS A 171 34.70 4.37 1.59
N ASN A 172 36.00 4.67 1.47
CA ASN A 172 36.97 3.80 0.76
C ASN A 172 37.13 2.39 1.38
N ASN A 173 36.77 2.22 2.66
CA ASN A 173 36.81 0.93 3.34
C ASN A 173 35.49 0.13 3.23
N HIS A 174 34.46 0.70 2.60
CA HIS A 174 33.22 -0.02 2.38
C HIS A 174 33.32 -0.90 1.13
N ASN A 175 32.48 -1.91 1.07
CA ASN A 175 32.26 -2.72 -0.12
C ASN A 175 31.79 -1.81 -1.28
N ASP A 176 32.25 -2.10 -2.51
CA ASP A 176 31.88 -1.37 -3.71
C ASP A 176 30.38 -1.31 -3.92
N ASP A 177 29.63 -2.35 -3.57
CA ASP A 177 28.17 -2.38 -3.66
C ASP A 177 27.50 -1.38 -2.70
N VAL A 178 28.05 -1.22 -1.48
CA VAL A 178 27.55 -0.23 -0.52
C VAL A 178 27.82 1.19 -1.03
N ASN A 179 29.01 1.44 -1.56
CA ASN A 179 29.34 2.73 -2.17
C ASN A 179 28.48 3.01 -3.41
N LYS A 180 28.21 1.98 -4.22
CA LYS A 180 27.31 2.06 -5.36
C LYS A 180 25.88 2.42 -4.91
N LEU A 181 25.35 1.74 -3.87
CA LEU A 181 24.04 2.07 -3.30
C LEU A 181 23.97 3.52 -2.86
N VAL A 182 24.97 3.99 -2.07
CA VAL A 182 25.00 5.40 -1.63
C VAL A 182 25.01 6.35 -2.81
N SER A 183 25.84 6.07 -3.84
CA SER A 183 25.89 6.87 -5.07
C SER A 183 24.52 6.93 -5.79
N MET A 184 23.82 5.80 -5.89
CA MET A 184 22.51 5.74 -6.52
C MET A 184 21.45 6.51 -5.69
N GLN A 185 21.50 6.42 -4.37
CA GLN A 185 20.57 7.11 -3.47
C GLN A 185 20.84 8.62 -3.36
N THR A 186 22.05 9.10 -3.66
CA THR A 186 22.39 10.53 -3.67
C THR A 186 22.03 11.23 -4.98
N GLN A 187 21.64 10.50 -6.01
CA GLN A 187 21.10 11.09 -7.24
C GLN A 187 19.76 11.78 -6.98
N GLU A 188 19.40 12.71 -7.87
CA GLU A 188 18.06 13.28 -7.86
C GLU A 188 17.06 12.24 -8.38
N TRP A 189 16.08 11.95 -7.54
CA TRP A 189 14.90 11.18 -7.88
C TRP A 189 13.70 12.13 -7.93
N ASP A 190 12.79 11.89 -8.87
CA ASP A 190 11.55 12.67 -8.94
C ASP A 190 10.84 12.74 -7.60
N GLY A 191 10.21 13.88 -7.35
CA GLY A 191 9.54 14.19 -6.11
C GLY A 191 8.48 13.16 -5.71
N PRO A 192 7.95 13.24 -4.49
CA PRO A 192 7.04 12.23 -3.98
C PRO A 192 5.78 12.13 -4.82
N THR A 193 5.44 10.90 -5.20
CA THR A 193 4.20 10.54 -5.86
C THR A 193 3.34 9.69 -4.91
N PHE A 194 2.02 9.76 -5.09
CA PHE A 194 1.15 8.89 -4.32
C PHE A 194 1.33 7.44 -4.76
N THR A 195 1.59 6.58 -3.79
CA THR A 195 1.98 5.19 -3.97
C THR A 195 1.08 4.30 -3.12
N HIS A 196 0.62 3.18 -3.67
CA HIS A 196 -0.07 2.13 -2.91
C HIS A 196 0.90 1.34 -2.04
N GLY A 197 2.09 1.04 -2.59
CA GLY A 197 3.18 0.36 -1.90
C GLY A 197 3.04 -1.17 -1.80
N ASP A 198 1.92 -1.75 -2.22
CA ASP A 198 1.70 -3.21 -2.31
C ASP A 198 0.70 -3.57 -3.43
N LEU A 199 0.98 -3.14 -4.67
CA LEU A 199 0.18 -3.51 -5.85
C LEU A 199 0.46 -4.95 -6.29
N SER A 200 0.26 -5.87 -5.37
CA SER A 200 0.37 -7.31 -5.63
C SER A 200 -0.85 -7.85 -6.39
N SER A 201 -0.69 -9.03 -6.99
CA SER A 201 -1.80 -9.73 -7.66
C SER A 201 -2.93 -10.14 -6.72
N LEU A 202 -2.78 -9.97 -5.41
CA LEU A 202 -3.77 -10.28 -4.38
C LEU A 202 -4.63 -9.05 -4.04
N ASN A 203 -4.10 -7.84 -4.22
CA ASN A 203 -4.72 -6.59 -3.79
C ASN A 203 -5.53 -5.90 -4.91
N VAL A 204 -5.44 -6.39 -6.13
CA VAL A 204 -6.27 -5.95 -7.27
C VAL A 204 -7.43 -6.92 -7.46
N LEU A 205 -8.66 -6.48 -7.19
CA LEU A 205 -9.86 -7.30 -7.31
C LEU A 205 -10.55 -7.08 -8.66
N VAL A 206 -10.90 -8.19 -9.32
CA VAL A 206 -11.51 -8.18 -10.65
C VAL A 206 -12.84 -8.94 -10.67
N ARG A 207 -13.74 -8.51 -11.58
CA ARG A 207 -14.96 -9.21 -11.96
C ARG A 207 -15.02 -9.28 -13.49
N GLY A 208 -14.85 -10.48 -14.04
CA GLY A 208 -14.67 -10.62 -15.49
C GLY A 208 -13.41 -9.89 -15.96
N ASN A 209 -13.56 -8.89 -16.79
CA ASN A 209 -12.50 -8.09 -17.37
C ASN A 209 -12.44 -6.65 -16.80
N ASP A 210 -13.03 -6.42 -15.65
CA ASP A 210 -13.07 -5.10 -15.02
C ASP A 210 -12.43 -5.16 -13.63
N ILE A 211 -11.58 -4.17 -13.32
CA ILE A 211 -11.07 -3.96 -11.97
C ILE A 211 -12.21 -3.33 -11.15
N VAL A 212 -12.58 -4.00 -10.06
CA VAL A 212 -13.70 -3.59 -9.20
C VAL A 212 -13.25 -3.14 -7.82
N GLY A 213 -11.96 -3.27 -7.51
CA GLY A 213 -11.40 -2.79 -6.25
C GLY A 213 -9.90 -2.91 -6.17
N ILE A 214 -9.29 -1.90 -5.54
CA ILE A 214 -7.93 -1.94 -5.01
C ILE A 214 -8.07 -1.95 -3.49
N ILE A 215 -7.43 -2.91 -2.81
CA ILE A 215 -7.56 -3.14 -1.36
C ILE A 215 -6.20 -3.16 -0.69
N ASP A 216 -6.20 -3.11 0.65
CA ASP A 216 -5.01 -3.18 1.50
C ASP A 216 -4.09 -1.95 1.37
N TRP A 217 -4.63 -0.79 1.75
CA TRP A 217 -4.00 0.52 1.65
C TRP A 217 -3.08 0.87 2.83
N GLU A 218 -2.71 -0.11 3.65
CA GLU A 218 -1.93 0.13 4.88
C GLU A 218 -0.50 0.62 4.62
N THR A 219 0.07 0.28 3.44
CA THR A 219 1.43 0.68 3.02
C THR A 219 1.45 1.95 2.17
N ALA A 220 0.28 2.53 1.90
CA ALA A 220 0.17 3.66 0.99
C ALA A 220 0.65 4.99 1.61
N GLY A 221 1.17 5.85 0.73
CA GLY A 221 1.63 7.18 1.12
C GLY A 221 2.33 7.92 -0.02
N TRP A 222 2.98 9.01 0.33
CA TRP A 222 3.84 9.80 -0.54
C TRP A 222 5.25 9.23 -0.49
N PHE A 223 5.73 8.68 -1.61
CA PHE A 223 7.04 8.05 -1.74
C PHE A 223 7.79 8.56 -2.97
N PRO A 224 9.11 8.34 -3.07
CA PRO A 224 9.83 8.60 -4.32
C PRO A 224 9.16 7.85 -5.49
N SER A 225 9.19 8.43 -6.69
CA SER A 225 8.46 7.93 -7.87
C SER A 225 8.72 6.45 -8.21
N TYR A 226 9.89 5.94 -7.84
CA TYR A 226 10.30 4.56 -8.09
C TYR A 226 9.68 3.53 -7.12
N TRP A 227 9.17 3.98 -5.95
CA TRP A 227 8.81 3.07 -4.85
C TRP A 227 7.73 2.06 -5.22
N GLU A 228 6.70 2.49 -5.96
CA GLU A 228 5.66 1.57 -6.45
C GLU A 228 6.23 0.46 -7.34
N TYR A 229 7.17 0.81 -8.23
CA TYR A 229 7.77 -0.15 -9.14
C TYR A 229 8.61 -1.19 -8.40
N THR A 230 9.43 -0.75 -7.47
CA THR A 230 10.32 -1.65 -6.72
C THR A 230 9.53 -2.55 -5.76
N THR A 231 8.49 -2.03 -5.10
CA THR A 231 7.64 -2.82 -4.21
C THR A 231 6.76 -3.80 -4.97
N ALA A 232 6.16 -3.41 -6.10
CA ALA A 232 5.38 -4.31 -6.96
C ALA A 232 6.23 -5.44 -7.57
N SER A 233 7.55 -5.21 -7.75
CA SER A 233 8.49 -6.21 -8.27
C SER A 233 8.93 -7.23 -7.20
N GLN A 234 8.67 -6.95 -5.91
CA GLN A 234 8.92 -7.86 -4.78
C GLN A 234 7.74 -8.82 -4.59
N VAL A 235 7.60 -9.75 -5.52
CA VAL A 235 6.45 -10.67 -5.54
C VAL A 235 6.66 -11.87 -4.62
N ASN A 236 5.57 -12.32 -4.00
CA ASN A 236 5.55 -13.60 -3.30
C ASN A 236 5.92 -14.73 -4.28
N PRO A 237 6.78 -15.69 -3.92
CA PRO A 237 7.17 -16.81 -4.77
C PRO A 237 5.98 -17.60 -5.36
N GLN A 238 4.85 -17.65 -4.66
CA GLN A 238 3.62 -18.30 -5.15
C GLN A 238 2.95 -17.54 -6.31
N ASN A 239 3.29 -16.27 -6.50
CA ASN A 239 2.77 -15.39 -7.54
C ASN A 239 3.90 -14.86 -8.45
N SER A 240 4.97 -15.63 -8.63
CA SER A 240 6.16 -15.22 -9.41
C SER A 240 5.83 -14.70 -10.81
N PHE A 241 4.76 -15.21 -11.44
CA PHE A 241 4.24 -14.73 -12.72
C PHE A 241 3.91 -13.25 -12.72
N TRP A 242 3.57 -12.64 -11.58
CA TRP A 242 3.20 -11.23 -11.49
C TRP A 242 4.37 -10.31 -11.78
N LYS A 243 5.59 -10.75 -11.47
CA LYS A 243 6.81 -9.99 -11.79
C LYS A 243 6.94 -9.69 -13.29
N ASP A 244 6.56 -10.63 -14.15
CA ASP A 244 6.61 -10.48 -15.61
C ASP A 244 5.50 -9.54 -16.14
N GLU A 245 4.55 -9.20 -15.30
CA GLU A 245 3.44 -8.31 -15.64
C GLU A 245 3.69 -6.85 -15.21
N VAL A 246 4.59 -6.60 -14.25
CA VAL A 246 4.81 -5.27 -13.63
C VAL A 246 5.14 -4.21 -14.68
N ASP A 247 6.03 -4.48 -15.61
CA ASP A 247 6.45 -3.54 -16.67
C ASP A 247 5.32 -3.18 -17.65
N LYS A 248 4.19 -3.91 -17.63
CA LYS A 248 3.04 -3.64 -18.51
C LYS A 248 2.10 -2.59 -17.94
N PHE A 249 2.13 -2.36 -16.62
CA PHE A 249 1.25 -1.41 -15.96
C PHE A 249 2.00 -0.31 -15.18
N LEU A 250 3.28 -0.52 -14.86
CA LEU A 250 4.17 0.49 -14.29
C LEU A 250 5.27 0.86 -15.30
N GLU A 251 5.77 2.08 -15.22
CA GLU A 251 6.97 2.48 -15.92
C GLU A 251 8.17 1.73 -15.35
N ALA A 252 8.91 1.06 -16.23
CA ALA A 252 10.07 0.28 -15.83
C ALA A 252 11.21 1.18 -15.33
N MET A 253 11.69 0.91 -14.12
CA MET A 253 12.78 1.64 -13.47
C MET A 253 13.88 0.66 -13.01
N PRO A 254 14.61 0.04 -13.95
CA PRO A 254 15.57 -1.04 -13.64
C PRO A 254 16.72 -0.59 -12.73
N GLU A 255 17.14 0.67 -12.82
CA GLU A 255 18.16 1.22 -11.91
C GLU A 255 17.65 1.27 -10.46
N ALA A 256 16.42 1.71 -10.25
CA ALA A 256 15.80 1.70 -8.94
C ALA A 256 15.66 0.28 -8.38
N LEU A 257 15.37 -0.70 -9.23
CA LEU A 257 15.30 -2.10 -8.80
C LEU A 257 16.66 -2.63 -8.34
N VAL A 258 17.74 -2.30 -9.06
CA VAL A 258 19.11 -2.62 -8.64
C VAL A 258 19.44 -1.94 -7.32
N MET A 259 19.11 -0.66 -7.17
CA MET A 259 19.31 0.10 -5.93
C MET A 259 18.60 -0.57 -4.74
N GLU A 260 17.32 -0.96 -4.89
CA GLU A 260 16.55 -1.63 -3.83
C GLU A 260 17.09 -3.04 -3.52
N GLN A 261 17.57 -3.79 -4.51
CA GLN A 261 18.22 -5.09 -4.29
C GLN A 261 19.49 -4.94 -3.45
N LEU A 262 20.33 -3.94 -3.76
CA LEU A 262 21.51 -3.64 -2.95
C LEU A 262 21.12 -3.22 -1.51
N ARG A 263 20.11 -2.37 -1.37
CA ARG A 263 19.61 -1.99 -0.06
C ARG A 263 19.15 -3.20 0.75
N GLN A 264 18.37 -4.09 0.18
CA GLN A 264 17.88 -5.30 0.84
C GLN A 264 19.04 -6.21 1.26
N GLN A 265 20.02 -6.39 0.38
CA GLN A 265 21.17 -7.24 0.63
C GLN A 265 22.03 -6.76 1.82
N TYR A 266 22.18 -5.45 2.00
CA TYR A 266 23.13 -4.90 2.99
C TYR A 266 22.44 -4.25 4.19
N PHE A 267 21.22 -3.78 4.07
CA PHE A 267 20.54 -2.99 5.09
C PHE A 267 19.17 -3.54 5.51
N GLY A 268 18.82 -4.67 5.03
CA GLY A 268 17.65 -5.28 5.51
C GLY A 268 17.00 -6.23 4.56
N ASP A 269 16.83 -7.35 5.12
CA ASP A 269 16.05 -8.44 4.63
C ASP A 269 14.80 -8.56 5.49
N PHE A 270 13.64 -8.50 4.90
CA PHE A 270 12.42 -8.41 5.68
C PHE A 270 11.32 -9.26 5.11
#